data_44c1cd8397be6dde132fdb1ee6fbc8e3
#
_entry.id   44c1cd8397be6dde132fdb1ee6fbc8e3
#
_cell.length_a   1.000
_cell.length_b   1.000
_cell.length_c   1.000
_cell.angle_alpha   90.00
_cell.angle_beta   90.00
_cell.angle_gamma   90.00
#
_symmetry.space_group_name_H-M   'P 1'
#
loop_
_entity.id
_entity.type
_entity.pdbx_description
1 polymer ?
#
loop_
_entity_poly.entity_id
_entity_poly.type
_entity_poly.pdbx_seq_one_letter_code
_entity_poly.pdbx_strand_id
1 'polypeptide(L)'
;MAKLDLTKYGITGTTEIVYNPSYEQLFEEETKPGLEGYEKGQVSELGAVNVMTGIYTGRSPKDKFIVMDENSKDTVWWTSDEYKNDNHPASQEAWAAVKAIAQKELSNKRLYVVDAFCGANKDTRMAIRFVMEVAWQAHFVTNMFIKPTAEELENFEPDFVVYNASKAKVENYKELGLNSETAVVFNITSKEQVIVNTWYGGEMKKGMFSMMNYYLPLKGMASMHCSANTDMNGENTALFFG
;
A
#
# COMPACT_ATOMS: atom_id res chain seq x y z
N MET A 1 -21.72 5.86 -12.15
CA MET A 1 -20.75 6.14 -11.07
C MET A 1 -20.24 7.56 -11.20
N ALA A 2 -20.18 8.32 -10.11
CA ALA A 2 -19.50 9.62 -10.12
C ALA A 2 -18.03 9.40 -10.53
N LYS A 3 -17.49 10.29 -11.35
CA LYS A 3 -16.09 10.20 -11.76
C LYS A 3 -15.21 10.36 -10.51
N LEU A 4 -14.37 9.37 -10.22
CA LEU A 4 -13.45 9.41 -9.08
C LEU A 4 -12.54 10.63 -9.21
N ASP A 5 -12.55 11.49 -8.19
CA ASP A 5 -11.73 12.71 -8.14
C ASP A 5 -10.51 12.47 -7.23
N LEU A 6 -9.31 12.53 -7.82
CA LEU A 6 -8.04 12.38 -7.09
C LEU A 6 -7.44 13.72 -6.64
N THR A 7 -8.03 14.85 -7.00
CA THR A 7 -7.51 16.18 -6.63
C THR A 7 -7.53 16.40 -5.12
N LYS A 8 -8.50 15.82 -4.42
CA LYS A 8 -8.54 15.82 -2.94
C LYS A 8 -7.33 15.14 -2.29
N TYR A 9 -6.64 14.29 -3.04
CA TYR A 9 -5.39 13.62 -2.62
C TYR A 9 -4.13 14.34 -3.15
N GLY A 10 -4.26 15.53 -3.75
CA GLY A 10 -3.15 16.29 -4.33
C GLY A 10 -2.62 15.73 -5.65
N ILE A 11 -3.37 14.84 -6.31
CA ILE A 11 -3.04 14.27 -7.61
C ILE A 11 -3.88 14.98 -8.67
N THR A 12 -3.22 15.67 -9.61
CA THR A 12 -3.88 16.52 -10.59
C THR A 12 -3.56 16.10 -12.03
N GLY A 13 -4.38 16.55 -12.99
CA GLY A 13 -4.11 16.28 -14.40
C GLY A 13 -4.19 14.83 -14.82
N THR A 14 -4.86 13.97 -14.05
CA THR A 14 -5.03 12.55 -14.37
C THR A 14 -5.74 12.40 -15.71
N THR A 15 -5.09 11.74 -16.67
CA THR A 15 -5.63 11.55 -18.01
C THR A 15 -6.70 10.48 -18.08
N GLU A 16 -6.54 9.41 -17.30
CA GLU A 16 -7.49 8.31 -17.18
C GLU A 16 -7.33 7.63 -15.83
N ILE A 17 -8.43 7.15 -15.27
CA ILE A 17 -8.44 6.31 -14.06
C ILE A 17 -9.04 4.96 -14.41
N VAL A 18 -8.21 3.90 -14.32
CA VAL A 18 -8.66 2.52 -14.37
C VAL A 18 -9.06 2.12 -12.97
N TYR A 19 -10.37 2.15 -12.71
CA TYR A 19 -10.91 1.96 -11.37
C TYR A 19 -11.42 0.56 -11.14
N ASN A 20 -10.92 -0.11 -10.11
CA ASN A 20 -11.25 -1.49 -9.74
C ASN A 20 -11.37 -2.44 -10.94
N PRO A 21 -10.33 -2.54 -11.78
CA PRO A 21 -10.35 -3.33 -13.00
C PRO A 21 -10.59 -4.82 -12.70
N SER A 22 -11.18 -5.54 -13.67
CA SER A 22 -11.30 -6.99 -13.59
C SER A 22 -9.93 -7.67 -13.77
N TYR A 23 -9.85 -8.97 -13.43
CA TYR A 23 -8.61 -9.74 -13.64
C TYR A 23 -8.24 -9.82 -15.12
N GLU A 24 -9.22 -9.95 -16.01
CA GLU A 24 -9.02 -9.96 -17.45
C GLU A 24 -8.44 -8.63 -17.94
N GLN A 25 -9.03 -7.52 -17.49
CA GLN A 25 -8.52 -6.19 -17.82
C GLN A 25 -7.11 -5.95 -17.27
N LEU A 26 -6.82 -6.40 -16.05
CA LEU A 26 -5.47 -6.30 -15.47
C LEU A 26 -4.47 -7.13 -16.27
N PHE A 27 -4.83 -8.36 -16.66
CA PHE A 27 -3.98 -9.22 -17.46
C PHE A 27 -3.66 -8.57 -18.83
N GLU A 28 -4.66 -8.01 -19.50
CA GLU A 28 -4.46 -7.28 -20.75
C GLU A 28 -3.54 -6.07 -20.58
N GLU A 29 -3.74 -5.29 -19.50
CA GLU A 29 -2.98 -4.09 -19.22
C GLU A 29 -1.50 -4.38 -18.88
N GLU A 30 -1.21 -5.41 -18.10
CA GLU A 30 0.14 -5.74 -17.66
C GLU A 30 0.96 -6.53 -18.68
N THR A 31 0.29 -7.10 -19.72
CA THR A 31 0.94 -7.89 -20.78
C THR A 31 0.86 -7.25 -22.16
N LYS A 32 0.24 -6.07 -22.28
CA LYS A 32 0.04 -5.39 -23.58
C LYS A 32 1.36 -5.11 -24.29
N PRO A 33 1.36 -5.11 -25.63
CA PRO A 33 2.54 -4.75 -26.42
C PRO A 33 3.03 -3.32 -26.12
N GLY A 34 4.35 -3.11 -26.13
CA GLY A 34 4.96 -1.82 -25.93
C GLY A 34 5.29 -1.46 -24.47
N LEU A 35 4.95 -2.33 -23.52
CA LEU A 35 5.46 -2.21 -22.14
C LEU A 35 6.94 -2.61 -22.10
N GLU A 36 7.72 -1.83 -21.38
CA GLU A 36 9.16 -2.02 -21.20
C GLU A 36 9.56 -2.05 -19.73
N GLY A 37 10.78 -2.54 -19.45
CA GLY A 37 11.36 -2.55 -18.13
C GLY A 37 10.50 -3.26 -17.09
N TYR A 38 10.34 -2.62 -15.94
CA TYR A 38 9.62 -3.19 -14.77
C TYR A 38 8.08 -3.07 -14.88
N GLU A 39 7.55 -2.42 -15.90
CA GLU A 39 6.10 -2.38 -16.14
C GLU A 39 5.60 -3.63 -16.88
N LYS A 40 6.51 -4.31 -17.58
CA LYS A 40 6.18 -5.44 -18.45
C LYS A 40 5.95 -6.72 -17.68
N GLY A 41 4.75 -7.26 -17.76
CA GLY A 41 4.45 -8.64 -17.38
C GLY A 41 4.81 -9.63 -18.49
N GLN A 42 5.42 -10.74 -18.12
CA GLN A 42 5.76 -11.85 -19.03
C GLN A 42 4.92 -13.07 -18.68
N VAL A 43 4.11 -13.52 -19.63
CA VAL A 43 3.28 -14.71 -19.44
C VAL A 43 4.15 -15.96 -19.49
N SER A 44 4.08 -16.79 -18.45
CA SER A 44 4.72 -18.09 -18.37
C SER A 44 3.96 -19.13 -19.20
N GLU A 45 4.58 -20.30 -19.44
CA GLU A 45 3.92 -21.43 -20.11
C GLU A 45 2.64 -21.89 -19.40
N LEU A 46 2.54 -21.70 -18.10
CA LEU A 46 1.37 -22.05 -17.28
C LEU A 46 0.35 -20.91 -17.16
N GLY A 47 0.54 -19.78 -17.87
CA GLY A 47 -0.38 -18.66 -17.86
C GLY A 47 -0.21 -17.67 -16.72
N ALA A 48 0.76 -17.86 -15.82
CA ALA A 48 1.06 -16.89 -14.79
C ALA A 48 1.84 -15.70 -15.36
N VAL A 49 1.64 -14.52 -14.81
CA VAL A 49 2.39 -13.31 -15.19
C VAL A 49 3.59 -13.12 -14.26
N ASN A 50 4.78 -13.17 -14.84
CA ASN A 50 6.04 -12.88 -14.17
C ASN A 50 6.40 -11.41 -14.34
N VAL A 51 6.83 -10.76 -13.27
CA VAL A 51 7.22 -9.36 -13.27
C VAL A 51 8.59 -9.16 -12.61
N MET A 52 9.29 -8.12 -13.02
CA MET A 52 10.56 -7.72 -12.42
C MET A 52 10.32 -6.61 -11.41
N THR A 53 10.94 -6.71 -10.23
CA THR A 53 10.83 -5.73 -9.15
C THR A 53 12.13 -4.93 -8.92
N GLY A 54 13.06 -5.00 -9.87
CA GLY A 54 14.34 -4.31 -9.78
C GLY A 54 15.24 -4.88 -8.68
N ILE A 55 15.95 -4.01 -8.00
CA ILE A 55 16.88 -4.41 -6.92
C ILE A 55 16.14 -4.87 -5.65
N TYR A 56 14.86 -4.52 -5.51
CA TYR A 56 14.05 -4.90 -4.36
C TYR A 56 13.27 -6.18 -4.65
N THR A 57 13.81 -7.31 -4.24
CA THR A 57 13.14 -8.63 -4.31
C THR A 57 12.35 -8.96 -3.04
N GLY A 58 12.27 -8.02 -2.13
CA GLY A 58 11.56 -8.05 -0.86
C GLY A 58 11.32 -6.63 -0.35
N ARG A 59 10.65 -6.53 0.81
CA ARG A 59 10.48 -5.26 1.50
C ARG A 59 11.83 -4.69 1.95
N SER A 60 11.88 -3.35 2.08
CA SER A 60 13.05 -2.66 2.60
C SER A 60 12.79 -2.09 4.01
N PRO A 61 13.02 -2.87 5.08
CA PRO A 61 12.76 -2.42 6.44
C PRO A 61 13.52 -1.16 6.84
N LYS A 62 14.74 -0.97 6.30
CA LYS A 62 15.58 0.20 6.56
C LYS A 62 15.02 1.50 5.95
N ASP A 63 14.17 1.39 4.93
CA ASP A 63 13.53 2.51 4.25
C ASP A 63 12.09 2.73 4.72
N LYS A 64 11.65 1.98 5.76
CA LYS A 64 10.34 2.14 6.40
C LYS A 64 10.43 3.18 7.51
N PHE A 65 9.54 4.16 7.44
CA PHE A 65 9.44 5.24 8.41
C PHE A 65 7.99 5.46 8.84
N ILE A 66 7.80 5.93 10.05
CA ILE A 66 6.50 6.33 10.59
C ILE A 66 6.61 7.75 11.08
N VAL A 67 5.68 8.61 10.72
CA VAL A 67 5.67 10.01 11.19
C VAL A 67 5.50 10.01 12.70
N MET A 68 6.43 10.66 13.40
CA MET A 68 6.34 10.86 14.83
C MET A 68 5.64 12.19 15.10
N ASP A 69 4.45 12.12 15.66
CA ASP A 69 3.62 13.25 16.03
C ASP A 69 2.94 13.03 17.40
N GLU A 70 2.09 13.95 17.81
CA GLU A 70 1.41 13.88 19.10
C GLU A 70 0.55 12.61 19.28
N ASN A 71 0.03 12.02 18.21
CA ASN A 71 -0.78 10.82 18.28
C ASN A 71 0.04 9.53 18.26
N SER A 72 1.17 9.53 17.54
CA SER A 72 1.99 8.35 17.32
C SER A 72 3.12 8.17 18.33
N LYS A 73 3.61 9.27 18.93
CA LYS A 73 4.80 9.27 19.80
C LYS A 73 4.73 8.29 20.97
N ASP A 74 3.55 8.14 21.57
CA ASP A 74 3.33 7.33 22.78
C ASP A 74 2.66 5.97 22.47
N THR A 75 2.29 5.71 21.21
CA THR A 75 1.54 4.50 20.79
C THR A 75 2.32 3.58 19.85
N VAL A 76 3.38 4.07 19.23
CA VAL A 76 4.29 3.28 18.42
C VAL A 76 5.47 2.81 19.24
N TRP A 77 5.83 1.54 19.10
CA TRP A 77 7.06 0.99 19.67
C TRP A 77 8.25 1.39 18.80
N TRP A 78 8.86 2.51 19.10
CA TRP A 78 9.96 3.07 18.33
C TRP A 78 11.25 2.28 18.49
N THR A 79 12.08 2.28 17.44
CA THR A 79 13.45 1.77 17.53
C THR A 79 14.26 2.60 18.51
N SER A 80 15.08 1.94 19.31
CA SER A 80 16.00 2.57 20.27
C SER A 80 17.29 1.77 20.36
N ASP A 81 18.27 2.26 21.12
CA ASP A 81 19.49 1.51 21.36
C ASP A 81 19.26 0.24 22.17
N GLU A 82 18.30 0.27 23.09
CA GLU A 82 17.91 -0.86 23.92
C GLU A 82 17.04 -1.86 23.16
N TYR A 83 16.11 -1.37 22.32
CA TYR A 83 15.15 -2.20 21.59
C TYR A 83 15.19 -1.93 20.09
N LYS A 84 16.05 -2.67 19.38
CA LYS A 84 16.18 -2.56 17.91
C LYS A 84 14.96 -3.13 17.21
N ASN A 85 14.33 -2.33 16.36
CA ASN A 85 13.27 -2.72 15.46
C ASN A 85 13.26 -1.80 14.22
N ASP A 86 12.33 -2.02 13.29
CA ASP A 86 12.24 -1.25 12.04
C ASP A 86 11.19 -0.12 12.08
N ASN A 87 10.78 0.34 13.27
CA ASN A 87 9.88 1.51 13.38
C ASN A 87 10.72 2.78 13.53
N HIS A 88 11.26 3.25 12.41
CA HIS A 88 12.08 4.46 12.36
C HIS A 88 11.17 5.70 12.35
N PRO A 89 11.46 6.73 13.17
CA PRO A 89 10.67 7.96 13.14
C PRO A 89 11.00 8.82 11.91
N ALA A 90 9.99 9.45 11.35
CA ALA A 90 10.12 10.53 10.36
C ALA A 90 9.53 11.83 10.90
N SER A 91 10.08 12.97 10.47
CA SER A 91 9.49 14.27 10.75
C SER A 91 8.28 14.56 9.86
N GLN A 92 7.44 15.51 10.26
CA GLN A 92 6.36 16.03 9.40
C GLN A 92 6.89 16.68 8.13
N GLU A 93 8.08 17.29 8.17
CA GLU A 93 8.75 17.86 7.00
C GLU A 93 9.14 16.77 6.00
N ALA A 94 9.77 15.69 6.46
CA ALA A 94 10.12 14.54 5.64
C ALA A 94 8.86 13.92 5.02
N TRP A 95 7.79 13.75 5.80
CA TRP A 95 6.49 13.28 5.31
C TRP A 95 5.95 14.17 4.19
N ALA A 96 5.88 15.48 4.41
CA ALA A 96 5.36 16.42 3.43
C ALA A 96 6.16 16.39 2.11
N ALA A 97 7.49 16.33 2.21
CA ALA A 97 8.38 16.25 1.06
C ALA A 97 8.17 14.94 0.27
N VAL A 98 8.18 13.78 0.93
CA VAL A 98 7.99 12.48 0.26
C VAL A 98 6.59 12.37 -0.35
N LYS A 99 5.57 12.87 0.34
CA LYS A 99 4.19 12.90 -0.19
C LYS A 99 4.09 13.78 -1.43
N ALA A 100 4.71 14.95 -1.43
CA ALA A 100 4.73 15.85 -2.58
C ALA A 100 5.43 15.21 -3.80
N ILE A 101 6.53 14.47 -3.58
CA ILE A 101 7.21 13.70 -4.64
C ILE A 101 6.25 12.66 -5.25
N ALA A 102 5.57 11.88 -4.41
CA ALA A 102 4.62 10.88 -4.90
C ALA A 102 3.42 11.50 -5.62
N GLN A 103 2.85 12.58 -5.09
CA GLN A 103 1.76 13.31 -5.74
C GLN A 103 2.16 13.88 -7.11
N LYS A 104 3.37 14.42 -7.21
CA LYS A 104 3.93 14.91 -8.48
C LYS A 104 4.09 13.75 -9.49
N GLU A 105 4.66 12.63 -9.06
CA GLU A 105 4.85 11.45 -9.91
C GLU A 105 3.53 10.89 -10.42
N LEU A 106 2.53 10.79 -9.55
CA LEU A 106 1.21 10.25 -9.89
C LEU A 106 0.31 11.26 -10.64
N SER A 107 0.74 12.51 -10.82
CA SER A 107 0.00 13.52 -11.58
C SER A 107 0.26 13.45 -13.08
N ASN A 108 -0.66 13.99 -13.89
CA ASN A 108 -0.55 14.15 -15.34
C ASN A 108 -0.36 12.82 -16.12
N LYS A 109 -0.91 11.74 -15.62
CA LYS A 109 -0.82 10.42 -16.25
C LYS A 109 -2.07 9.57 -16.05
N ARG A 110 -2.09 8.40 -16.69
CA ARG A 110 -3.05 7.33 -16.46
C ARG A 110 -2.69 6.59 -15.18
N LEU A 111 -3.70 6.30 -14.35
CA LEU A 111 -3.53 5.65 -13.06
C LEU A 111 -4.46 4.45 -12.90
N TYR A 112 -4.03 3.50 -12.08
CA TYR A 112 -4.84 2.41 -11.55
C TYR A 112 -5.24 2.75 -10.13
N VAL A 113 -6.53 2.68 -9.84
CA VAL A 113 -7.05 2.89 -8.48
C VAL A 113 -7.82 1.66 -8.07
N VAL A 114 -7.42 1.07 -6.95
CA VAL A 114 -8.09 -0.08 -6.36
C VAL A 114 -8.60 0.28 -4.99
N ASP A 115 -9.92 0.19 -4.81
CA ASP A 115 -10.58 0.26 -3.52
C ASP A 115 -10.83 -1.15 -3.02
N ALA A 116 -10.41 -1.43 -1.80
CA ALA A 116 -10.45 -2.77 -1.21
C ALA A 116 -10.57 -2.72 0.32
N PHE A 117 -10.82 -3.87 0.94
CA PHE A 117 -10.86 -4.00 2.39
C PHE A 117 -9.70 -4.85 2.92
N CYS A 118 -9.11 -4.42 4.03
CA CYS A 118 -8.19 -5.21 4.84
C CYS A 118 -8.92 -5.69 6.09
N GLY A 119 -9.07 -7.02 6.22
CA GLY A 119 -9.86 -7.67 7.25
C GLY A 119 -11.23 -8.14 6.76
N ALA A 120 -11.67 -9.32 7.22
CA ALA A 120 -12.95 -9.93 6.83
C ALA A 120 -14.13 -9.44 7.67
N ASN A 121 -13.91 -9.12 8.94
CA ASN A 121 -14.97 -8.65 9.84
C ASN A 121 -15.34 -7.21 9.49
N LYS A 122 -16.62 -6.98 9.16
CA LYS A 122 -17.14 -5.67 8.74
C LYS A 122 -16.98 -4.56 9.79
N ASP A 123 -17.00 -4.91 11.08
CA ASP A 123 -16.91 -3.95 12.19
C ASP A 123 -15.46 -3.47 12.43
N THR A 124 -14.48 -4.21 11.93
CA THR A 124 -13.06 -3.97 12.22
C THR A 124 -12.19 -3.84 10.99
N ARG A 125 -12.72 -4.17 9.80
CA ARG A 125 -11.99 -4.02 8.53
C ARG A 125 -11.66 -2.56 8.25
N MET A 126 -10.60 -2.34 7.51
CA MET A 126 -10.16 -1.02 7.04
C MET A 126 -10.44 -0.90 5.55
N ALA A 127 -11.14 0.16 5.15
CA ALA A 127 -11.35 0.52 3.75
C ALA A 127 -10.10 1.24 3.22
N ILE A 128 -9.53 0.77 2.12
CA ILE A 128 -8.26 1.27 1.62
C ILE A 128 -8.41 1.67 0.16
N ARG A 129 -7.85 2.81 -0.20
CA ARG A 129 -7.68 3.24 -1.59
C ARG A 129 -6.21 3.17 -1.96
N PHE A 130 -5.88 2.37 -2.94
CA PHE A 130 -4.56 2.30 -3.54
C PHE A 130 -4.53 3.11 -4.82
N VAL A 131 -3.57 4.02 -4.94
CA VAL A 131 -3.33 4.81 -6.15
C VAL A 131 -1.96 4.45 -6.72
N MET A 132 -1.93 3.91 -7.95
CA MET A 132 -0.76 3.31 -8.56
C MET A 132 -0.63 3.71 -10.03
N GLU A 133 0.59 3.64 -10.54
CA GLU A 133 0.89 3.92 -11.96
C GLU A 133 1.18 2.66 -12.79
N VAL A 134 1.21 1.47 -12.16
CA VAL A 134 1.62 0.20 -12.79
C VAL A 134 0.51 -0.85 -12.68
N ALA A 135 0.14 -1.45 -13.80
CA ALA A 135 -0.98 -2.41 -13.89
C ALA A 135 -0.78 -3.65 -13.02
N TRP A 136 0.37 -4.30 -13.08
CA TRP A 136 0.61 -5.52 -12.31
C TRP A 136 0.66 -5.27 -10.79
N GLN A 137 0.97 -4.04 -10.34
CA GLN A 137 0.86 -3.68 -8.93
C GLN A 137 -0.61 -3.59 -8.51
N ALA A 138 -1.48 -3.11 -9.38
CA ALA A 138 -2.93 -3.16 -9.16
C ALA A 138 -3.46 -4.60 -9.13
N HIS A 139 -2.94 -5.47 -10.00
CA HIS A 139 -3.25 -6.91 -9.98
C HIS A 139 -2.81 -7.55 -8.65
N PHE A 140 -1.59 -7.28 -8.22
CA PHE A 140 -1.09 -7.75 -6.93
C PHE A 140 -2.00 -7.33 -5.76
N VAL A 141 -2.39 -6.06 -5.68
CA VAL A 141 -3.30 -5.54 -4.64
C VAL A 141 -4.65 -6.24 -4.71
N THR A 142 -5.21 -6.41 -5.91
CA THR A 142 -6.49 -7.10 -6.12
C THR A 142 -6.47 -8.53 -5.59
N ASN A 143 -5.32 -9.22 -5.65
CA ASN A 143 -5.14 -10.57 -5.10
C ASN A 143 -4.96 -10.58 -3.58
N MET A 144 -4.45 -9.50 -2.99
CA MET A 144 -4.04 -9.48 -1.57
C MET A 144 -5.12 -8.96 -0.62
N PHE A 145 -6.14 -8.28 -1.16
CA PHE A 145 -7.18 -7.61 -0.35
C PHE A 145 -8.58 -8.09 -0.74
N ILE A 146 -9.55 -7.85 0.13
CA ILE A 146 -10.94 -8.25 -0.10
C ILE A 146 -11.59 -7.25 -1.06
N LYS A 147 -12.13 -7.76 -2.16
CA LYS A 147 -12.88 -6.95 -3.14
C LYS A 147 -14.20 -6.48 -2.55
N PRO A 148 -14.52 -5.18 -2.61
CA PRO A 148 -15.85 -4.69 -2.28
C PRO A 148 -16.89 -5.20 -3.28
N THR A 149 -18.13 -5.33 -2.85
CA THR A 149 -19.28 -5.53 -3.73
C THR A 149 -19.59 -4.27 -4.54
N ALA A 150 -20.38 -4.39 -5.59
CA ALA A 150 -20.81 -3.23 -6.37
C ALA A 150 -21.54 -2.19 -5.52
N GLU A 151 -22.38 -2.63 -4.57
CA GLU A 151 -23.10 -1.78 -3.63
C GLU A 151 -22.13 -1.04 -2.68
N GLU A 152 -21.11 -1.74 -2.17
CA GLU A 152 -20.10 -1.14 -1.29
C GLU A 152 -19.24 -0.10 -2.03
N LEU A 153 -19.06 -0.24 -3.35
CA LEU A 153 -18.32 0.71 -4.18
C LEU A 153 -19.09 1.99 -4.51
N GLU A 154 -20.44 1.97 -4.46
CA GLU A 154 -21.25 3.16 -4.78
C GLU A 154 -20.94 4.35 -3.88
N ASN A 155 -20.67 4.09 -2.61
CA ASN A 155 -20.37 5.10 -1.60
C ASN A 155 -19.06 4.80 -0.87
N PHE A 156 -18.06 4.28 -1.57
CA PHE A 156 -16.80 3.91 -0.97
C PHE A 156 -16.00 5.13 -0.52
N GLU A 157 -15.82 5.26 0.78
CA GLU A 157 -14.92 6.24 1.38
C GLU A 157 -13.78 5.49 2.08
N PRO A 158 -12.52 5.73 1.69
CA PRO A 158 -11.39 5.04 2.29
C PRO A 158 -11.09 5.56 3.70
N ASP A 159 -10.82 4.63 4.61
CA ASP A 159 -10.21 4.92 5.91
C ASP A 159 -8.73 5.24 5.76
N PHE A 160 -8.08 4.66 4.74
CA PHE A 160 -6.64 4.77 4.52
C PHE A 160 -6.30 4.91 3.03
N VAL A 161 -5.32 5.74 2.69
CA VAL A 161 -4.89 5.96 1.30
C VAL A 161 -3.43 5.56 1.12
N VAL A 162 -3.14 4.79 0.07
CA VAL A 162 -1.79 4.38 -0.30
C VAL A 162 -1.41 5.00 -1.64
N TYR A 163 -0.34 5.78 -1.64
CA TYR A 163 0.29 6.37 -2.83
C TYR A 163 1.49 5.52 -3.22
N ASN A 164 1.42 4.81 -4.33
CA ASN A 164 2.51 3.95 -4.80
C ASN A 164 3.15 4.53 -6.07
N ALA A 165 4.23 5.29 -5.87
CA ALA A 165 4.97 6.02 -6.90
C ALA A 165 6.34 5.35 -7.14
N SER A 166 6.33 4.16 -7.75
CA SER A 166 7.52 3.31 -7.93
C SER A 166 8.62 3.96 -8.77
N LYS A 167 8.26 4.88 -9.69
CA LYS A 167 9.18 5.54 -10.61
C LYS A 167 9.87 6.77 -10.02
N ALA A 168 9.32 7.34 -8.95
CA ALA A 168 9.88 8.50 -8.28
C ALA A 168 11.07 8.12 -7.38
N LYS A 169 11.89 9.11 -7.02
CA LYS A 169 13.02 8.97 -6.10
C LYS A 169 13.07 10.14 -5.13
N VAL A 170 13.57 9.90 -3.93
CA VAL A 170 13.85 10.94 -2.93
C VAL A 170 15.33 11.32 -3.02
N GLU A 171 15.68 12.21 -3.95
CA GLU A 171 17.08 12.59 -4.21
C GLU A 171 17.76 13.23 -2.99
N ASN A 172 17.02 14.02 -2.24
CA ASN A 172 17.49 14.72 -1.03
C ASN A 172 17.24 13.94 0.27
N TYR A 173 17.23 12.61 0.21
CA TYR A 173 16.89 11.74 1.35
C TYR A 173 17.73 12.01 2.61
N LYS A 174 19.01 12.36 2.46
CA LYS A 174 19.90 12.65 3.59
C LYS A 174 19.46 13.88 4.38
N GLU A 175 19.02 14.93 3.69
CA GLU A 175 18.52 16.16 4.30
C GLU A 175 17.22 15.92 5.06
N LEU A 176 16.43 14.95 4.60
CA LEU A 176 15.16 14.54 5.22
C LEU A 176 15.33 13.49 6.33
N GLY A 177 16.57 13.06 6.62
CA GLY A 177 16.85 12.03 7.63
C GLY A 177 16.41 10.63 7.24
N LEU A 178 16.26 10.36 5.92
CA LEU A 178 15.89 9.07 5.39
C LEU A 178 17.13 8.22 5.06
N ASN A 179 16.95 6.91 4.92
CA ASN A 179 18.05 5.97 4.73
C ASN A 179 18.61 5.95 3.28
N SER A 180 17.75 6.10 2.28
CA SER A 180 18.12 6.05 0.86
C SER A 180 17.14 6.85 0.00
N GLU A 181 17.33 6.84 -1.34
CA GLU A 181 16.38 7.41 -2.31
C GLU A 181 15.02 6.69 -2.30
N THR A 182 14.93 5.54 -1.64
CA THR A 182 13.69 4.78 -1.46
C THR A 182 13.05 5.17 -0.12
N ALA A 183 11.74 5.33 -0.12
CA ALA A 183 11.01 5.64 1.10
C ALA A 183 9.65 4.96 1.14
N VAL A 184 9.34 4.35 2.28
CA VAL A 184 8.04 3.79 2.63
C VAL A 184 7.61 4.46 3.92
N VAL A 185 6.81 5.51 3.82
CA VAL A 185 6.48 6.37 4.96
C VAL A 185 5.00 6.27 5.29
N PHE A 186 4.72 6.05 6.57
CA PHE A 186 3.36 6.02 7.11
C PHE A 186 3.08 7.28 7.92
N ASN A 187 1.94 7.89 7.68
CA ASN A 187 1.36 8.87 8.58
C ASN A 187 0.08 8.30 9.20
N ILE A 188 0.17 7.87 10.45
CA ILE A 188 -0.92 7.22 11.18
C ILE A 188 -2.06 8.23 11.42
N THR A 189 -1.72 9.48 11.67
CA THR A 189 -2.69 10.54 11.96
C THR A 189 -3.51 10.92 10.74
N SER A 190 -2.87 11.11 9.58
CA SER A 190 -3.60 11.36 8.32
C SER A 190 -4.12 10.08 7.65
N LYS A 191 -3.75 8.90 8.18
CA LYS A 191 -4.12 7.59 7.63
C LYS A 191 -3.67 7.42 6.18
N GLU A 192 -2.39 7.61 5.95
CA GLU A 192 -1.80 7.57 4.62
C GLU A 192 -0.47 6.81 4.63
N GLN A 193 -0.17 6.14 3.52
CA GLN A 193 1.13 5.56 3.22
C GLN A 193 1.63 6.08 1.88
N VAL A 194 2.89 6.46 1.82
CA VAL A 194 3.59 6.81 0.59
C VAL A 194 4.73 5.83 0.35
N ILE A 195 4.81 5.31 -0.88
CA ILE A 195 5.83 4.38 -1.34
C ILE A 195 6.51 5.00 -2.55
N VAL A 196 7.83 5.16 -2.49
CA VAL A 196 8.66 5.78 -3.53
C VAL A 196 9.87 4.89 -3.84
N ASN A 197 10.22 4.76 -5.10
CA ASN A 197 11.42 4.09 -5.62
C ASN A 197 11.54 2.59 -5.29
N THR A 198 10.45 1.91 -5.05
CA THR A 198 10.44 0.45 -5.00
C THR A 198 9.29 -0.10 -5.85
N TRP A 199 9.60 -1.17 -6.59
CA TRP A 199 8.62 -1.87 -7.43
C TRP A 199 8.01 -3.07 -6.70
N TYR A 200 8.52 -3.40 -5.51
CA TYR A 200 8.05 -4.54 -4.75
C TYR A 200 6.65 -4.33 -4.19
N GLY A 201 5.65 -4.99 -4.77
CA GLY A 201 4.24 -4.84 -4.38
C GLY A 201 3.92 -5.17 -2.92
N GLY A 202 4.76 -5.99 -2.28
CA GLY A 202 4.61 -6.37 -0.88
C GLY A 202 4.69 -5.22 0.12
N GLU A 203 5.22 -4.05 -0.26
CA GLU A 203 5.18 -2.85 0.59
C GLU A 203 3.75 -2.38 0.84
N MET A 204 2.87 -2.41 -0.18
CA MET A 204 1.46 -2.07 -0.03
C MET A 204 0.74 -3.07 0.89
N LYS A 205 0.92 -4.38 0.65
CA LYS A 205 0.26 -5.43 1.44
C LYS A 205 0.71 -5.42 2.89
N LYS A 206 2.02 -5.43 3.11
CA LYS A 206 2.59 -5.46 4.48
C LYS A 206 2.45 -4.12 5.19
N GLY A 207 2.35 -3.03 4.46
CA GLY A 207 2.01 -1.73 5.02
C GLY A 207 0.65 -1.76 5.71
N MET A 208 -0.37 -2.24 5.02
CA MET A 208 -1.71 -2.34 5.59
C MET A 208 -1.80 -3.40 6.70
N PHE A 209 -1.06 -4.51 6.57
CA PHE A 209 -0.89 -5.47 7.66
C PHE A 209 -0.28 -4.80 8.91
N SER A 210 0.73 -3.94 8.76
CA SER A 210 1.30 -3.17 9.88
C SER A 210 0.29 -2.21 10.49
N MET A 211 -0.55 -1.56 9.68
CA MET A 211 -1.60 -0.68 10.19
C MET A 211 -2.69 -1.46 10.96
N MET A 212 -3.07 -2.64 10.50
CA MET A 212 -3.98 -3.51 11.27
C MET A 212 -3.35 -3.92 12.62
N ASN A 213 -2.05 -4.26 12.64
CA ASN A 213 -1.32 -4.55 13.89
C ASN A 213 -1.18 -3.33 14.82
N TYR A 214 -1.33 -2.13 14.31
CA TYR A 214 -1.38 -0.91 15.11
C TYR A 214 -2.78 -0.62 15.64
N TYR A 215 -3.79 -0.61 14.76
CA TYR A 215 -5.14 -0.16 15.13
C TYR A 215 -5.94 -1.20 15.93
N LEU A 216 -5.80 -2.52 15.63
CA LEU A 216 -6.58 -3.56 16.33
C LEU A 216 -6.24 -3.66 17.82
N PRO A 217 -4.96 -3.65 18.24
CA PRO A 217 -4.62 -3.63 19.67
C PRO A 217 -5.16 -2.41 20.43
N LEU A 218 -5.22 -1.24 19.80
CA LEU A 218 -5.83 -0.05 20.39
C LEU A 218 -7.34 -0.19 20.62
N LYS A 219 -7.98 -1.13 19.91
CA LYS A 219 -9.39 -1.52 20.10
C LYS A 219 -9.55 -2.74 21.02
N GLY A 220 -8.49 -3.19 21.69
CA GLY A 220 -8.50 -4.35 22.57
C GLY A 220 -8.54 -5.69 21.85
N MET A 221 -8.17 -5.74 20.56
CA MET A 221 -8.16 -6.95 19.74
C MET A 221 -6.73 -7.41 19.46
N ALA A 222 -6.45 -8.70 19.67
CA ALA A 222 -5.16 -9.27 19.28
C ALA A 222 -5.03 -9.31 17.75
N SER A 223 -3.86 -8.90 17.25
CA SER A 223 -3.50 -8.99 15.84
C SER A 223 -2.22 -9.80 15.70
N MET A 224 -2.21 -10.78 14.78
CA MET A 224 -1.14 -11.76 14.68
C MET A 224 -0.80 -12.08 13.23
N HIS A 225 0.47 -12.40 13.00
CA HIS A 225 0.93 -12.93 11.72
C HIS A 225 0.84 -14.46 11.76
N CYS A 226 -0.32 -15.01 11.42
CA CYS A 226 -0.58 -16.45 11.46
C CYS A 226 -1.62 -16.85 10.41
N SER A 227 -1.78 -18.16 10.18
CA SER A 227 -2.98 -18.72 9.57
C SER A 227 -4.00 -19.04 10.65
N ALA A 228 -5.28 -19.03 10.30
CA ALA A 228 -6.37 -19.39 11.20
C ALA A 228 -7.41 -20.22 10.46
N ASN A 229 -7.92 -21.25 11.11
CA ASN A 229 -9.03 -22.06 10.64
C ASN A 229 -10.10 -22.17 11.73
N THR A 230 -11.35 -22.29 11.31
CA THR A 230 -12.47 -22.61 12.18
C THR A 230 -13.20 -23.84 11.63
N ASP A 231 -14.08 -24.43 12.44
CA ASP A 231 -15.09 -25.35 11.90
C ASP A 231 -16.13 -24.60 11.04
N MET A 232 -17.05 -25.35 10.43
CA MET A 232 -18.07 -24.78 9.53
C MET A 232 -19.08 -23.87 10.25
N ASN A 233 -19.14 -23.92 11.58
CA ASN A 233 -20.00 -23.06 12.40
C ASN A 233 -19.29 -21.77 12.84
N GLY A 234 -17.99 -21.61 12.51
CA GLY A 234 -17.18 -20.49 12.98
C GLY A 234 -16.68 -20.65 14.43
N GLU A 235 -16.74 -21.86 14.97
CA GLU A 235 -16.29 -22.22 16.30
C GLU A 235 -14.96 -22.98 16.25
N ASN A 236 -14.40 -23.34 17.40
CA ASN A 236 -13.17 -24.14 17.51
C ASN A 236 -12.00 -23.62 16.66
N THR A 237 -11.68 -22.35 16.82
CA THR A 237 -10.61 -21.68 16.06
C THR A 237 -9.24 -22.24 16.40
N ALA A 238 -8.48 -22.64 15.40
CA ALA A 238 -7.06 -22.99 15.49
C ALA A 238 -6.20 -21.92 14.84
N LEU A 239 -5.08 -21.54 15.49
CA LEU A 239 -4.09 -20.59 15.01
C LEU A 239 -2.78 -21.32 14.70
N PHE A 240 -2.17 -21.01 13.55
CA PHE A 240 -0.94 -21.65 13.08
C PHE A 240 0.14 -20.59 12.88
N PHE A 241 1.16 -20.65 13.72
CA PHE A 241 2.35 -19.79 13.66
C PHE A 241 3.50 -20.57 13.01
N GLY A 242 4.41 -19.82 12.28
CA GLY A 242 5.58 -20.42 11.68
C GLY A 242 6.36 -19.42 10.84
#